data_d2f11689d639617aa70f8c986aa6ede6
#
_entry.id   d2f11689d639617aa70f8c986aa6ede6
#
_cell.length_a   1.000
_cell.length_b   1.000
_cell.length_c   1.000
_cell.angle_alpha   90.00
_cell.angle_beta   90.00
_cell.angle_gamma   90.00
#
_symmetry.space_group_name_H-M   'P 1'
#
loop_
_entity.id
_entity.type
_entity.pdbx_description
1 polymer ?
#
loop_
_entity_poly.entity_id
_entity_poly.type
_entity_poly.pdbx_seq_one_letter_code
_entity_poly.pdbx_strand_id
1 'polypeptide(L)'
;MKLLVTIDVEEEGLFSGKYPREESSVSNVFELDALDSVFLELNVRPTLMVSYQVANKDKSLKKIDSLKDKWKAEIGAHLHHWNTPPIVFDEVPQPTPSELMSVDLLEAKASSLFESLSNGKSKPTSFRMGRFNLGPKMFQVLERMGVKVDSSISPLRKSYGGADHLMASSDPYFPNPLDPTEKGKSPVLEAPVTILPIFRGVGKCLDLLSRTGFFPEKATEWLAMNVASIAIQPAWVNLNVVKAGVRLHRARGGECLTIFFHSSELVPGLNPLNPTKEAVQDFIKNLKTFILWLQTRYEAKSYTLSELYPVYEGQRVISE
;
A
#
# COMPACT_ATOMS: atom_id res chain seq x y z
N MET A 1 3.95 -11.53 -16.22
CA MET A 1 3.81 -11.19 -14.81
C MET A 1 3.03 -9.89 -14.66
N LYS A 2 2.12 -9.78 -13.67
CA LYS A 2 1.37 -8.54 -13.40
C LYS A 2 2.21 -7.65 -12.49
N LEU A 3 2.32 -6.36 -12.80
CA LEU A 3 3.05 -5.37 -12.02
C LEU A 3 2.11 -4.23 -11.62
N LEU A 4 1.98 -4.02 -10.33
CA LEU A 4 1.28 -2.90 -9.72
C LEU A 4 2.33 -1.97 -9.10
N VAL A 5 2.26 -0.70 -9.44
CA VAL A 5 3.05 0.36 -8.82
C VAL A 5 2.09 1.30 -8.12
N THR A 6 2.18 1.40 -6.81
CA THR A 6 1.32 2.28 -6.01
C THR A 6 2.16 3.34 -5.33
N ILE A 7 1.66 4.55 -5.28
CA ILE A 7 2.32 5.68 -4.62
C ILE A 7 1.38 6.19 -3.53
N ASP A 8 1.84 6.13 -2.28
CA ASP A 8 1.11 6.76 -1.18
C ASP A 8 1.39 8.27 -1.26
N VAL A 9 0.40 8.99 -1.79
CA VAL A 9 0.45 10.45 -1.97
C VAL A 9 -0.19 11.08 -0.77
N GLU A 10 0.64 11.51 0.15
CA GLU A 10 0.26 11.86 1.50
C GLU A 10 0.97 13.11 2.01
N GLU A 11 0.55 13.60 3.16
CA GLU A 11 1.15 14.74 3.82
C GLU A 11 2.58 14.46 4.30
N GLU A 12 3.32 15.54 4.47
CA GLU A 12 4.72 15.50 4.94
C GLU A 12 4.83 15.25 6.45
N GLY A 13 6.00 14.79 6.87
CA GLY A 13 6.37 14.67 8.28
C GLY A 13 6.05 13.33 8.95
N LEU A 14 5.36 12.41 8.29
CA LEU A 14 4.95 11.13 8.89
C LEU A 14 6.12 10.23 9.30
N PHE A 15 7.26 10.31 8.60
CA PHE A 15 8.48 9.58 8.94
C PHE A 15 9.19 10.09 10.20
N SER A 16 8.75 11.22 10.75
CA SER A 16 9.20 11.72 12.06
C SER A 16 8.53 11.00 13.26
N GLY A 17 7.57 10.11 12.99
CA GLY A 17 6.74 9.44 14.00
C GLY A 17 5.66 10.34 14.61
N LYS A 18 5.44 11.52 14.04
CA LYS A 18 4.37 12.45 14.45
C LYS A 18 3.18 12.30 13.50
N TYR A 19 2.00 12.21 14.06
CA TYR A 19 0.74 12.07 13.31
C TYR A 19 -0.18 13.26 13.63
N PRO A 20 0.07 14.44 13.03
CA PRO A 20 -0.70 15.63 13.33
C PRO A 20 -2.14 15.46 12.87
N ARG A 21 -3.08 15.92 13.70
CA ARG A 21 -4.50 15.99 13.36
C ARG A 21 -4.82 17.25 12.55
N GLU A 22 -3.95 18.23 12.62
CA GLU A 22 -4.05 19.52 11.94
C GLU A 22 -3.59 19.43 10.48
N GLU A 23 -3.79 20.53 9.79
CA GLU A 23 -3.34 20.67 8.40
C GLU A 23 -1.81 20.56 8.29
N SER A 24 -1.37 19.72 7.38
CA SER A 24 0.05 19.47 7.10
C SER A 24 0.44 19.91 5.69
N SER A 25 1.73 20.15 5.46
CA SER A 25 2.26 20.40 4.13
C SER A 25 2.05 19.18 3.23
N VAL A 26 1.79 19.45 1.95
CA VAL A 26 1.68 18.45 0.87
C VAL A 26 2.50 18.90 -0.34
N SER A 27 3.58 19.65 -0.12
CA SER A 27 4.40 20.20 -1.21
C SER A 27 5.12 19.11 -2.00
N ASN A 28 5.39 17.96 -1.38
CA ASN A 28 5.93 16.75 -1.99
C ASN A 28 5.11 16.24 -3.20
N VAL A 29 3.83 16.58 -3.31
CA VAL A 29 2.97 16.24 -4.45
C VAL A 29 3.49 16.84 -5.76
N PHE A 30 4.13 18.01 -5.68
CA PHE A 30 4.65 18.70 -6.87
C PHE A 30 5.97 18.10 -7.37
N GLU A 31 6.64 17.28 -6.58
CA GLU A 31 7.86 16.59 -6.98
C GLU A 31 7.60 15.26 -7.71
N LEU A 32 6.34 14.84 -7.83
CA LEU A 32 5.96 13.60 -8.51
C LEU A 32 6.37 13.58 -10.00
N ASP A 33 6.48 14.73 -10.67
CA ASP A 33 6.98 14.81 -12.05
C ASP A 33 8.37 14.19 -12.25
N ALA A 34 9.18 14.07 -11.20
CA ALA A 34 10.48 13.40 -11.26
C ALA A 34 10.37 11.92 -11.72
N LEU A 35 9.16 11.33 -11.64
CA LEU A 35 8.89 9.97 -12.08
C LEU A 35 8.48 9.84 -13.55
N ASP A 36 8.41 10.93 -14.30
CA ASP A 36 8.05 10.91 -15.73
C ASP A 36 8.92 9.92 -16.53
N SER A 37 10.21 9.93 -16.29
CA SER A 37 11.15 9.01 -16.97
C SER A 37 10.91 7.54 -16.63
N VAL A 38 10.23 7.25 -15.53
CA VAL A 38 9.84 5.88 -15.15
C VAL A 38 8.52 5.50 -15.81
N PHE A 39 7.50 6.35 -15.66
CA PHE A 39 6.14 5.95 -16.05
C PHE A 39 5.88 6.14 -17.56
N LEU A 40 6.37 7.20 -18.16
CA LEU A 40 6.16 7.46 -19.58
C LEU A 40 7.05 6.56 -20.45
N GLU A 41 8.36 6.48 -20.16
CA GLU A 41 9.27 5.73 -21.01
C GLU A 41 9.06 4.20 -20.90
N LEU A 42 8.66 3.71 -19.72
CA LEU A 42 8.43 2.29 -19.49
C LEU A 42 6.95 1.89 -19.64
N ASN A 43 6.08 2.83 -20.01
CA ASN A 43 4.63 2.62 -20.14
C ASN A 43 4.02 1.97 -18.88
N VAL A 44 4.35 2.51 -17.70
CA VAL A 44 3.83 2.07 -16.40
C VAL A 44 2.70 2.99 -15.97
N ARG A 45 1.58 2.41 -15.59
CA ARG A 45 0.40 3.11 -15.09
C ARG A 45 0.29 2.91 -13.59
N PRO A 46 0.68 3.90 -12.77
CA PRO A 46 0.62 3.76 -11.32
C PRO A 46 -0.81 3.94 -10.79
N THR A 47 -1.05 3.49 -9.55
CA THR A 47 -2.19 3.92 -8.74
C THR A 47 -1.69 4.93 -7.72
N LEU A 48 -2.25 6.13 -7.75
CA LEU A 48 -1.98 7.20 -6.79
C LEU A 48 -2.94 7.03 -5.62
N MET A 49 -2.45 6.56 -4.49
CA MET A 49 -3.20 6.38 -3.25
C MET A 49 -3.21 7.70 -2.50
N VAL A 50 -4.28 8.48 -2.63
CA VAL A 50 -4.32 9.89 -2.24
C VAL A 50 -4.98 10.09 -0.88
N SER A 51 -4.26 10.75 0.06
CA SER A 51 -4.77 11.06 1.39
C SER A 51 -5.75 12.24 1.40
N TYR A 52 -6.54 12.35 2.49
CA TYR A 52 -7.48 13.46 2.67
C TYR A 52 -6.77 14.83 2.62
N GLN A 53 -5.61 14.97 3.26
CA GLN A 53 -4.85 16.21 3.30
C GLN A 53 -4.43 16.69 1.89
N VAL A 54 -4.16 15.77 1.00
CA VAL A 54 -3.85 16.07 -0.41
C VAL A 54 -5.13 16.39 -1.18
N ALA A 55 -6.17 15.58 -1.01
CA ALA A 55 -7.44 15.73 -1.72
C ALA A 55 -8.18 17.02 -1.37
N ASN A 56 -8.04 17.50 -0.13
CA ASN A 56 -8.71 18.70 0.38
C ASN A 56 -8.01 20.03 0.00
N LYS A 57 -6.95 19.98 -0.81
CA LYS A 57 -6.25 21.18 -1.30
C LYS A 57 -6.37 21.27 -2.83
N ASP A 58 -7.07 22.28 -3.31
CA ASP A 58 -7.35 22.48 -4.74
C ASP A 58 -6.11 22.35 -5.64
N LYS A 59 -4.98 22.95 -5.24
CA LYS A 59 -3.75 22.91 -6.02
C LYS A 59 -3.18 21.50 -6.14
N SER A 60 -3.17 20.75 -5.03
CA SER A 60 -2.69 19.36 -5.01
C SER A 60 -3.62 18.46 -5.80
N LEU A 61 -4.94 18.60 -5.63
CA LEU A 61 -5.90 17.80 -6.36
C LEU A 61 -5.82 18.03 -7.87
N LYS A 62 -5.66 19.29 -8.32
CA LYS A 62 -5.42 19.61 -9.73
C LYS A 62 -4.12 18.98 -10.25
N LYS A 63 -3.07 18.96 -9.42
CA LYS A 63 -1.82 18.28 -9.78
C LYS A 63 -2.02 16.78 -9.94
N ILE A 64 -2.74 16.13 -9.01
CA ILE A 64 -3.07 14.71 -9.09
C ILE A 64 -3.90 14.39 -10.35
N ASP A 65 -4.92 15.20 -10.66
CA ASP A 65 -5.71 15.05 -11.90
C ASP A 65 -4.82 15.14 -13.15
N SER A 66 -3.91 16.12 -13.19
CA SER A 66 -2.95 16.27 -14.30
C SER A 66 -2.04 15.04 -14.45
N LEU A 67 -1.54 14.48 -13.34
CA LEU A 67 -0.72 13.28 -13.37
C LEU A 67 -1.51 12.03 -13.77
N LYS A 68 -2.78 11.93 -13.32
CA LYS A 68 -3.70 10.87 -13.74
C LYS A 68 -3.80 10.82 -15.26
N ASP A 69 -4.05 11.97 -15.89
CA ASP A 69 -4.19 12.04 -17.35
C ASP A 69 -2.85 11.75 -18.05
N LYS A 70 -1.77 12.35 -17.56
CA LYS A 70 -0.42 12.23 -18.12
C LYS A 70 0.11 10.79 -18.09
N TRP A 71 -0.03 10.10 -16.98
CA TRP A 71 0.49 8.73 -16.77
C TRP A 71 -0.56 7.64 -17.03
N LYS A 72 -1.79 8.02 -17.35
CA LYS A 72 -2.94 7.10 -17.37
C LYS A 72 -3.07 6.37 -16.04
N ALA A 73 -2.82 7.10 -14.94
CA ALA A 73 -2.83 6.57 -13.59
C ALA A 73 -4.26 6.42 -13.06
N GLU A 74 -4.42 5.56 -12.06
CA GLU A 74 -5.62 5.50 -11.24
C GLU A 74 -5.47 6.41 -10.01
N ILE A 75 -6.57 6.97 -9.53
CA ILE A 75 -6.66 7.61 -8.22
C ILE A 75 -7.37 6.65 -7.28
N GLY A 76 -6.68 6.21 -6.23
CA GLY A 76 -7.20 5.41 -5.14
C GLY A 76 -7.30 6.23 -3.84
N ALA A 77 -8.08 5.74 -2.89
CA ALA A 77 -8.26 6.38 -1.59
C ALA A 77 -7.25 5.87 -0.56
N HIS A 78 -6.53 6.79 0.11
CA HIS A 78 -5.57 6.48 1.18
C HIS A 78 -6.02 7.08 2.51
N LEU A 79 -6.54 6.24 3.42
CA LEU A 79 -7.17 6.72 4.64
C LEU A 79 -6.17 6.86 5.78
N HIS A 80 -5.87 8.09 6.16
CA HIS A 80 -5.22 8.44 7.41
C HIS A 80 -6.28 8.81 8.44
N HIS A 81 -6.63 7.89 9.32
CA HIS A 81 -7.74 8.10 10.26
C HIS A 81 -7.48 9.21 11.28
N TRP A 82 -6.22 9.55 11.55
CA TRP A 82 -5.88 10.60 12.54
C TRP A 82 -6.16 12.02 12.06
N ASN A 83 -6.21 12.26 10.75
CA ASN A 83 -6.43 13.59 10.17
C ASN A 83 -7.51 13.63 9.07
N THR A 84 -8.25 12.55 8.88
CA THR A 84 -9.46 12.51 8.03
C THR A 84 -10.69 12.77 8.88
N PRO A 85 -11.57 13.75 8.54
CA PRO A 85 -12.82 14.00 9.26
C PRO A 85 -13.79 12.80 9.28
N PRO A 86 -14.63 12.71 10.30
CA PRO A 86 -14.73 13.57 11.50
C PRO A 86 -13.53 13.35 12.44
N ILE A 87 -12.97 14.46 12.95
CA ILE A 87 -11.87 14.39 13.91
C ILE A 87 -12.46 14.19 15.30
N VAL A 88 -12.12 13.07 15.92
CA VAL A 88 -12.54 12.74 17.28
C VAL A 88 -11.30 12.83 18.17
N PHE A 89 -11.43 13.62 19.23
CA PHE A 89 -10.38 13.79 20.23
C PHE A 89 -10.60 12.77 21.34
N ASP A 90 -10.21 11.52 21.11
CA ASP A 90 -10.17 10.50 22.15
C ASP A 90 -8.79 10.38 22.77
N GLU A 91 -8.75 9.78 23.98
CA GLU A 91 -7.54 9.57 24.75
C GLU A 91 -6.65 8.46 24.17
N VAL A 92 -7.05 7.85 23.06
CA VAL A 92 -6.33 6.71 22.45
C VAL A 92 -5.05 7.20 21.78
N PRO A 93 -3.91 6.54 22.05
CA PRO A 93 -2.64 6.91 21.40
C PRO A 93 -2.72 6.88 19.89
N GLN A 94 -2.10 7.86 19.24
CA GLN A 94 -2.03 7.92 17.79
C GLN A 94 -0.75 7.21 17.27
N PRO A 95 -0.83 6.49 16.15
CA PRO A 95 -2.04 6.16 15.39
C PRO A 95 -2.89 5.10 16.11
N THR A 96 -4.17 5.38 16.29
CA THR A 96 -5.12 4.42 16.89
C THR A 96 -5.28 3.22 15.97
N PRO A 97 -5.20 1.98 16.45
CA PRO A 97 -5.59 0.81 15.68
C PRO A 97 -7.03 0.92 15.19
N SER A 98 -7.29 0.61 13.92
CA SER A 98 -8.63 0.70 13.32
C SER A 98 -9.69 -0.11 14.11
N GLU A 99 -9.28 -1.23 14.70
CA GLU A 99 -10.15 -2.10 15.49
C GLU A 99 -10.65 -1.45 16.81
N LEU A 100 -10.01 -0.39 17.28
CA LEU A 100 -10.46 0.38 18.45
C LEU A 100 -11.52 1.43 18.10
N MET A 101 -11.71 1.71 16.81
CA MET A 101 -12.76 2.63 16.34
C MET A 101 -14.08 1.89 16.14
N SER A 102 -15.21 2.64 16.21
CA SER A 102 -16.50 2.11 15.78
C SER A 102 -16.56 2.00 14.26
N VAL A 103 -17.38 1.09 13.77
CA VAL A 103 -17.61 0.92 12.31
C VAL A 103 -18.19 2.21 11.72
N ASP A 104 -19.12 2.89 12.43
CA ASP A 104 -19.73 4.14 11.98
C ASP A 104 -18.69 5.26 11.82
N LEU A 105 -17.73 5.35 12.75
CA LEU A 105 -16.65 6.34 12.66
C LEU A 105 -15.72 6.04 11.48
N LEU A 106 -15.35 4.78 11.27
CA LEU A 106 -14.54 4.36 10.12
C LEU A 106 -15.24 4.66 8.80
N GLU A 107 -16.55 4.38 8.72
CA GLU A 107 -17.37 4.65 7.53
C GLU A 107 -17.51 6.14 7.27
N ALA A 108 -17.73 6.96 8.31
CA ALA A 108 -17.79 8.41 8.19
C ALA A 108 -16.46 9.00 7.68
N LYS A 109 -15.31 8.54 8.20
CA LYS A 109 -13.99 8.97 7.73
C LYS A 109 -13.73 8.55 6.29
N ALA A 110 -14.03 7.31 5.93
CA ALA A 110 -13.90 6.84 4.57
C ALA A 110 -14.79 7.64 3.61
N SER A 111 -16.05 7.92 4.00
CA SER A 111 -16.97 8.76 3.21
C SER A 111 -16.40 10.15 2.96
N SER A 112 -15.88 10.82 4.00
CA SER A 112 -15.26 12.14 3.86
C SER A 112 -14.09 12.14 2.86
N LEU A 113 -13.25 11.10 2.91
CA LEU A 113 -12.14 10.95 1.96
C LEU A 113 -12.64 10.72 0.52
N PHE A 114 -13.60 9.80 0.35
CA PHE A 114 -14.15 9.48 -0.97
C PHE A 114 -14.88 10.68 -1.60
N GLU A 115 -15.60 11.46 -0.81
CA GLU A 115 -16.25 12.70 -1.25
C GLU A 115 -15.21 13.71 -1.73
N SER A 116 -14.15 13.94 -0.96
CA SER A 116 -13.06 14.86 -1.33
C SER A 116 -12.37 14.44 -2.64
N LEU A 117 -12.16 13.15 -2.85
CA LEU A 117 -11.55 12.63 -4.07
C LEU A 117 -12.50 12.64 -5.26
N SER A 118 -13.80 12.46 -5.03
CA SER A 118 -14.78 12.44 -6.11
C SER A 118 -14.98 13.82 -6.73
N ASN A 119 -15.07 14.87 -5.92
CA ASN A 119 -15.29 16.26 -6.36
C ASN A 119 -16.20 16.37 -7.61
N GLY A 120 -17.36 15.68 -7.57
CA GLY A 120 -18.30 15.59 -8.69
C GLY A 120 -17.93 14.60 -9.83
N LYS A 121 -16.82 13.87 -9.70
CA LYS A 121 -16.39 12.79 -10.60
C LYS A 121 -16.78 11.41 -10.02
N SER A 122 -16.39 10.33 -10.74
CA SER A 122 -16.58 8.95 -10.24
C SER A 122 -15.76 8.70 -8.97
N LYS A 123 -16.37 8.00 -7.99
CA LYS A 123 -15.70 7.60 -6.75
C LYS A 123 -14.53 6.66 -7.05
N PRO A 124 -13.42 6.76 -6.28
CA PRO A 124 -12.36 5.74 -6.31
C PRO A 124 -12.90 4.34 -6.02
N THR A 125 -12.34 3.35 -6.67
CA THR A 125 -12.69 1.93 -6.45
C THR A 125 -11.57 1.13 -5.81
N SER A 126 -10.41 1.74 -5.59
CA SER A 126 -9.29 1.18 -4.86
C SER A 126 -9.02 1.94 -3.56
N PHE A 127 -8.49 1.21 -2.58
CA PHE A 127 -8.27 1.70 -1.23
C PHE A 127 -6.95 1.21 -0.65
N ARG A 128 -6.37 2.01 0.26
CA ARG A 128 -5.31 1.61 1.17
C ARG A 128 -5.48 2.30 2.52
N MET A 129 -5.43 1.51 3.59
CA MET A 129 -5.43 2.04 4.95
C MET A 129 -4.04 2.56 5.31
N GLY A 130 -3.98 3.75 5.88
CA GLY A 130 -2.75 4.32 6.41
C GLY A 130 -2.08 3.40 7.41
N ARG A 131 -0.75 3.32 7.38
CA ARG A 131 0.05 2.43 8.22
C ARG A 131 -0.25 0.94 8.02
N PHE A 132 -0.90 0.58 6.92
CA PHE A 132 -1.37 -0.80 6.69
C PHE A 132 -2.23 -1.35 7.84
N ASN A 133 -2.93 -0.46 8.54
CA ASN A 133 -3.69 -0.80 9.75
C ASN A 133 -5.12 -1.23 9.40
N LEU A 134 -5.24 -2.20 8.50
CA LEU A 134 -6.52 -2.78 8.08
C LEU A 134 -6.89 -3.96 8.96
N GLY A 135 -8.03 -3.87 9.64
CA GLY A 135 -8.66 -4.97 10.34
C GLY A 135 -10.07 -5.26 9.82
N PRO A 136 -10.74 -6.29 10.37
CA PRO A 136 -12.06 -6.73 9.91
C PRO A 136 -13.13 -5.64 9.87
N LYS A 137 -13.14 -4.71 10.83
CA LYS A 137 -14.13 -3.62 10.85
C LYS A 137 -14.00 -2.69 9.64
N MET A 138 -12.78 -2.26 9.33
CA MET A 138 -12.56 -1.41 8.17
C MET A 138 -12.85 -2.17 6.88
N PHE A 139 -12.49 -3.45 6.81
CA PHE A 139 -12.77 -4.28 5.65
C PHE A 139 -14.28 -4.38 5.34
N GLN A 140 -15.12 -4.55 6.37
CA GLN A 140 -16.59 -4.52 6.22
C GLN A 140 -17.09 -3.16 5.70
N VAL A 141 -16.48 -2.05 6.12
CA VAL A 141 -16.79 -0.72 5.57
C VAL A 141 -16.48 -0.65 4.08
N LEU A 142 -15.33 -1.17 3.65
CA LEU A 142 -14.95 -1.20 2.22
C LEU A 142 -15.95 -1.98 1.37
N GLU A 143 -16.43 -3.13 1.86
CA GLU A 143 -17.48 -3.90 1.19
C GLU A 143 -18.77 -3.09 1.01
N ARG A 144 -19.25 -2.43 2.07
CA ARG A 144 -20.46 -1.58 2.03
C ARG A 144 -20.32 -0.40 1.08
N MET A 145 -19.13 0.20 1.02
CA MET A 145 -18.84 1.34 0.14
C MET A 145 -18.65 0.95 -1.32
N GLY A 146 -18.62 -0.35 -1.65
CA GLY A 146 -18.46 -0.86 -3.01
C GLY A 146 -17.04 -0.73 -3.56
N VAL A 147 -16.03 -0.70 -2.67
CA VAL A 147 -14.62 -0.78 -3.05
C VAL A 147 -14.37 -2.10 -3.77
N LYS A 148 -13.58 -2.07 -4.83
CA LYS A 148 -13.26 -3.25 -5.64
C LYS A 148 -11.93 -3.87 -5.23
N VAL A 149 -10.92 -3.03 -4.95
CA VAL A 149 -9.59 -3.52 -4.60
C VAL A 149 -9.09 -2.79 -3.36
N ASP A 150 -8.69 -3.56 -2.37
CA ASP A 150 -7.90 -3.08 -1.24
C ASP A 150 -6.42 -3.44 -1.44
N SER A 151 -5.52 -2.63 -0.92
CA SER A 151 -4.07 -2.88 -0.93
C SER A 151 -3.45 -2.51 0.42
N SER A 152 -4.12 -2.91 1.50
CA SER A 152 -3.73 -2.56 2.86
C SER A 152 -3.01 -3.70 3.58
N ILE A 153 -2.99 -4.90 3.03
CA ILE A 153 -2.30 -6.03 3.67
C ILE A 153 -0.79 -5.96 3.38
N SER A 154 -0.03 -6.03 4.45
CA SER A 154 1.43 -6.08 4.45
C SER A 154 1.88 -7.44 5.00
N PRO A 155 2.04 -8.48 4.16
CA PRO A 155 2.33 -9.84 4.60
C PRO A 155 3.58 -9.91 5.48
N LEU A 156 3.59 -10.82 6.45
CA LEU A 156 4.69 -10.99 7.39
C LEU A 156 5.00 -9.74 8.24
N ARG A 157 4.01 -8.87 8.41
CA ARG A 157 4.12 -7.66 9.25
C ARG A 157 3.00 -7.64 10.28
N LYS A 158 3.29 -7.00 11.39
CA LYS A 158 2.31 -6.63 12.39
C LYS A 158 2.26 -5.13 12.47
N SER A 159 1.08 -4.56 12.37
CA SER A 159 0.92 -3.11 12.39
C SER A 159 0.89 -2.63 13.83
N TYR A 160 1.87 -1.92 14.29
CA TYR A 160 2.00 -1.17 15.57
C TYR A 160 0.80 -1.26 16.53
N GLY A 161 0.58 -2.43 17.14
CA GLY A 161 -0.58 -2.71 17.99
C GLY A 161 -1.92 -2.86 17.24
N GLY A 162 -1.90 -2.83 15.91
CA GLY A 162 -3.06 -3.00 15.02
C GLY A 162 -3.14 -4.41 14.42
N ALA A 163 -3.51 -4.46 13.15
CA ALA A 163 -3.76 -5.71 12.44
C ALA A 163 -2.51 -6.60 12.31
N ASP A 164 -2.72 -7.91 12.50
CA ASP A 164 -1.69 -8.94 12.35
C ASP A 164 -1.80 -9.56 10.95
N HIS A 165 -0.80 -9.31 10.11
CA HIS A 165 -0.74 -9.82 8.74
C HIS A 165 0.32 -10.92 8.55
N LEU A 166 0.79 -11.57 9.64
CA LEU A 166 1.86 -12.57 9.58
C LEU A 166 1.54 -13.74 8.65
N MET A 167 0.27 -14.13 8.58
CA MET A 167 -0.20 -15.27 7.79
C MET A 167 -0.71 -14.92 6.40
N ALA A 168 -0.83 -13.63 6.07
CA ALA A 168 -1.43 -13.19 4.82
C ALA A 168 -0.63 -13.65 3.58
N SER A 169 -1.35 -13.85 2.47
CA SER A 169 -0.77 -14.16 1.17
C SER A 169 0.04 -12.97 0.62
N SER A 170 1.10 -13.26 -0.15
CA SER A 170 1.83 -12.23 -0.91
C SER A 170 1.31 -12.04 -2.35
N ASP A 171 0.40 -12.90 -2.81
CA ASP A 171 -0.31 -12.76 -4.08
C ASP A 171 -1.75 -12.31 -3.83
N PRO A 172 -2.40 -11.62 -4.77
CA PRO A 172 -3.78 -11.17 -4.64
C PRO A 172 -4.76 -12.32 -4.37
N TYR A 173 -5.78 -12.03 -3.57
CA TYR A 173 -6.83 -12.99 -3.19
C TYR A 173 -8.12 -12.27 -2.79
N PHE A 174 -9.24 -12.99 -2.80
CA PHE A 174 -10.47 -12.52 -2.18
C PHE A 174 -10.48 -12.93 -0.71
N PRO A 175 -10.55 -11.98 0.23
CA PRO A 175 -10.46 -12.25 1.65
C PRO A 175 -11.72 -12.88 2.26
N ASN A 176 -11.54 -13.40 3.47
CA ASN A 176 -12.63 -13.65 4.41
C ASN A 176 -13.00 -12.32 5.08
N PRO A 177 -14.26 -11.85 5.05
CA PRO A 177 -14.67 -10.60 5.67
C PRO A 177 -14.43 -10.52 7.19
N LEU A 178 -14.34 -11.66 7.86
CA LEU A 178 -14.11 -11.74 9.30
C LEU A 178 -12.61 -11.77 9.66
N ASP A 179 -11.78 -12.19 8.70
CA ASP A 179 -10.32 -12.17 8.81
C ASP A 179 -9.72 -11.86 7.44
N PRO A 180 -9.39 -10.59 7.15
CA PRO A 180 -8.88 -10.19 5.84
C PRO A 180 -7.54 -10.83 5.46
N THR A 181 -6.84 -11.49 6.39
CA THR A 181 -5.59 -12.22 6.10
C THR A 181 -5.82 -13.61 5.51
N GLU A 182 -7.02 -14.12 5.65
CA GLU A 182 -7.43 -15.41 5.12
C GLU A 182 -8.16 -15.29 3.78
N LYS A 183 -8.02 -16.30 2.93
CA LYS A 183 -8.81 -16.40 1.70
C LYS A 183 -10.28 -16.72 2.02
N GLY A 184 -11.18 -16.08 1.28
CA GLY A 184 -12.62 -16.24 1.46
C GLY A 184 -13.44 -15.81 0.26
N LYS A 185 -14.61 -15.26 0.50
CA LYS A 185 -15.60 -14.93 -0.52
C LYS A 185 -15.99 -13.45 -0.56
N SER A 186 -15.19 -12.55 -0.02
CA SER A 186 -15.42 -11.11 -0.12
C SER A 186 -15.60 -10.67 -1.59
N PRO A 187 -16.45 -9.68 -1.88
CA PRO A 187 -16.47 -9.02 -3.18
C PRO A 187 -15.27 -8.07 -3.41
N VAL A 188 -14.49 -7.76 -2.37
CA VAL A 188 -13.29 -6.93 -2.46
C VAL A 188 -12.08 -7.81 -2.71
N LEU A 189 -11.28 -7.48 -3.72
CA LEU A 189 -9.99 -8.14 -3.97
C LEU A 189 -8.93 -7.49 -3.08
N GLU A 190 -8.19 -8.27 -2.33
CA GLU A 190 -6.96 -7.81 -1.69
C GLU A 190 -5.78 -7.96 -2.65
N ALA A 191 -5.05 -6.87 -2.89
CA ALA A 191 -3.79 -6.82 -3.63
C ALA A 191 -2.65 -6.43 -2.68
N PRO A 192 -2.10 -7.38 -1.90
CA PRO A 192 -1.12 -7.11 -0.86
C PRO A 192 0.14 -6.45 -1.42
N VAL A 193 0.82 -5.61 -0.64
CA VAL A 193 2.19 -5.22 -0.99
C VAL A 193 3.07 -6.47 -0.96
N THR A 194 3.97 -6.60 -1.94
CA THR A 194 4.71 -7.86 -2.08
C THR A 194 5.84 -7.96 -1.08
N ILE A 195 5.62 -8.77 -0.05
CA ILE A 195 6.62 -9.17 0.94
C ILE A 195 6.65 -10.71 0.95
N LEU A 196 7.81 -11.27 0.69
CA LEU A 196 7.96 -12.69 0.42
C LEU A 196 8.62 -13.41 1.59
N PRO A 197 8.07 -14.54 2.06
CA PRO A 197 8.79 -15.39 3.01
C PRO A 197 10.02 -16.02 2.35
N ILE A 198 11.16 -16.06 3.05
CA ILE A 198 12.38 -16.71 2.55
C ILE A 198 12.21 -18.21 2.38
N PHE A 199 11.38 -18.85 3.22
CA PHE A 199 10.95 -20.25 3.05
C PHE A 199 9.45 -20.41 3.32
N ARG A 200 8.85 -21.48 2.79
CA ARG A 200 7.42 -21.78 3.02
C ARG A 200 7.18 -22.06 4.50
N GLY A 201 6.12 -21.48 5.06
CA GLY A 201 5.75 -21.66 6.47
C GLY A 201 6.36 -20.65 7.44
N VAL A 202 7.18 -19.70 6.99
CA VAL A 202 7.72 -18.61 7.83
C VAL A 202 6.63 -17.93 8.65
N GLY A 203 5.49 -17.57 8.04
CA GLY A 203 4.38 -16.94 8.75
C GLY A 203 3.90 -17.78 9.93
N LYS A 204 3.72 -19.11 9.73
CA LYS A 204 3.32 -20.03 10.81
C LYS A 204 4.36 -20.10 11.92
N CYS A 205 5.64 -20.12 11.57
CA CYS A 205 6.70 -20.11 12.58
C CYS A 205 6.70 -18.81 13.39
N LEU A 206 6.55 -17.67 12.74
CA LEU A 206 6.49 -16.37 13.41
C LEU A 206 5.24 -16.23 14.30
N ASP A 207 4.08 -16.67 13.81
CA ASP A 207 2.84 -16.69 14.57
C ASP A 207 2.97 -17.57 15.82
N LEU A 208 3.50 -18.79 15.68
CA LEU A 208 3.76 -19.67 16.81
C LEU A 208 4.72 -19.02 17.82
N LEU A 209 5.82 -18.43 17.37
CA LEU A 209 6.77 -17.73 18.23
C LEU A 209 6.11 -16.58 18.99
N SER A 210 5.25 -15.79 18.32
CA SER A 210 4.54 -14.68 18.94
C SER A 210 3.56 -15.14 20.03
N ARG A 211 2.90 -16.29 19.84
CA ARG A 211 1.91 -16.85 20.79
C ARG A 211 2.54 -17.51 22.01
N THR A 212 3.76 -18.02 21.91
CA THR A 212 4.41 -18.68 23.04
C THR A 212 4.80 -17.73 24.17
N GLY A 213 4.84 -16.42 23.92
CA GLY A 213 5.30 -15.42 24.88
C GLY A 213 6.80 -15.52 25.23
N PHE A 214 7.51 -16.50 24.64
CA PHE A 214 8.93 -16.73 24.90
C PHE A 214 9.82 -15.66 24.26
N PHE A 215 9.36 -15.11 23.11
CA PHE A 215 10.02 -14.00 22.43
C PHE A 215 9.22 -12.71 22.62
N PRO A 216 9.88 -11.58 22.98
CA PRO A 216 9.23 -10.29 22.96
C PRO A 216 8.65 -9.99 21.56
N GLU A 217 7.48 -9.38 21.50
CA GLU A 217 6.79 -9.02 20.24
C GLU A 217 7.72 -8.27 19.27
N LYS A 218 8.48 -7.29 19.78
CA LYS A 218 9.49 -6.54 19.02
C LYS A 218 10.58 -7.41 18.40
N ALA A 219 10.97 -8.50 19.06
CA ALA A 219 11.96 -9.43 18.52
C ALA A 219 11.39 -10.27 17.37
N THR A 220 10.13 -10.69 17.48
CA THR A 220 9.42 -11.39 16.39
C THR A 220 9.23 -10.47 15.19
N GLU A 221 8.85 -9.22 15.39
CA GLU A 221 8.76 -8.21 14.34
C GLU A 221 10.11 -7.96 13.68
N TRP A 222 11.16 -7.78 14.46
CA TRP A 222 12.51 -7.59 13.93
C TRP A 222 12.96 -8.77 13.07
N LEU A 223 12.71 -10.00 13.53
CA LEU A 223 13.02 -11.24 12.81
C LEU A 223 12.23 -11.31 11.49
N ALA A 224 10.95 -11.00 11.53
CA ALA A 224 10.08 -10.96 10.36
C ALA A 224 10.59 -9.97 9.31
N MET A 225 11.00 -8.78 9.74
CA MET A 225 11.45 -7.72 8.84
C MET A 225 12.84 -7.95 8.26
N ASN A 226 13.79 -8.41 9.06
CA ASN A 226 15.21 -8.36 8.69
C ASN A 226 15.78 -9.72 8.27
N VAL A 227 15.15 -10.82 8.67
CA VAL A 227 15.68 -12.18 8.45
C VAL A 227 14.72 -13.06 7.67
N ALA A 228 13.44 -13.03 8.02
CA ALA A 228 12.48 -14.02 7.56
C ALA A 228 11.76 -13.66 6.26
N SER A 229 11.93 -12.45 5.75
CA SER A 229 11.23 -11.96 4.56
C SER A 229 12.06 -11.08 3.64
N ILE A 230 11.63 -10.99 2.39
CA ILE A 230 12.17 -10.07 1.38
C ILE A 230 11.01 -9.16 0.93
N ALA A 231 11.08 -7.88 1.27
CA ALA A 231 10.17 -6.89 0.71
C ALA A 231 10.59 -6.55 -0.72
N ILE A 232 9.64 -6.59 -1.66
CA ILE A 232 9.89 -6.21 -3.05
C ILE A 232 9.74 -4.69 -3.19
N GLN A 233 10.65 -3.98 -2.55
CA GLN A 233 10.67 -2.53 -2.43
C GLN A 233 12.01 -1.97 -2.90
N PRO A 234 12.15 -1.61 -4.20
CA PRO A 234 13.42 -1.12 -4.76
C PRO A 234 13.85 0.24 -4.19
N ALA A 235 12.97 0.94 -3.48
CA ALA A 235 13.31 2.15 -2.74
C ALA A 235 14.15 1.86 -1.48
N TRP A 236 13.89 0.71 -0.82
CA TRP A 236 14.40 0.45 0.53
C TRP A 236 15.33 -0.76 0.60
N VAL A 237 15.26 -1.63 -0.38
CA VAL A 237 15.99 -2.90 -0.39
C VAL A 237 16.97 -2.93 -1.56
N ASN A 238 18.16 -3.45 -1.32
CA ASN A 238 19.17 -3.62 -2.36
C ASN A 238 18.58 -4.33 -3.59
N LEU A 239 18.83 -3.79 -4.77
CA LEU A 239 18.25 -4.25 -6.03
C LEU A 239 18.54 -5.74 -6.34
N ASN A 240 19.70 -6.26 -5.95
CA ASN A 240 20.02 -7.69 -6.14
C ASN A 240 19.18 -8.57 -5.24
N VAL A 241 18.90 -8.14 -4.00
CA VAL A 241 18.03 -8.85 -3.06
C VAL A 241 16.60 -8.84 -3.58
N VAL A 242 16.10 -7.69 -4.04
CA VAL A 242 14.76 -7.58 -4.65
C VAL A 242 14.65 -8.52 -5.86
N LYS A 243 15.65 -8.52 -6.76
CA LYS A 243 15.67 -9.43 -7.92
C LYS A 243 15.71 -10.90 -7.52
N ALA A 244 16.44 -11.26 -6.47
CA ALA A 244 16.44 -12.62 -5.92
C ALA A 244 15.06 -12.99 -5.37
N GLY A 245 14.40 -12.09 -4.64
CA GLY A 245 13.04 -12.26 -4.16
C GLY A 245 12.05 -12.52 -5.30
N VAL A 246 12.10 -11.74 -6.37
CA VAL A 246 11.24 -11.95 -7.55
C VAL A 246 11.47 -13.33 -8.18
N ARG A 247 12.73 -13.77 -8.32
CA ARG A 247 13.04 -15.12 -8.84
C ARG A 247 12.41 -16.21 -7.95
N LEU A 248 12.54 -16.04 -6.63
CA LEU A 248 11.94 -16.95 -5.66
C LEU A 248 10.40 -16.96 -5.76
N HIS A 249 9.79 -15.81 -5.88
CA HIS A 249 8.34 -15.66 -6.05
C HIS A 249 7.85 -16.39 -7.30
N ARG A 250 8.49 -16.13 -8.44
CA ARG A 250 8.18 -16.81 -9.70
C ARG A 250 8.36 -18.34 -9.64
N ALA A 251 9.45 -18.79 -9.02
CA ALA A 251 9.69 -20.23 -8.82
C ALA A 251 8.62 -20.91 -7.94
N ARG A 252 7.91 -20.14 -7.13
CA ARG A 252 6.80 -20.60 -6.28
C ARG A 252 5.43 -20.48 -6.94
N GLY A 253 5.35 -20.00 -8.18
CA GLY A 253 4.11 -19.80 -8.92
C GLY A 253 3.50 -18.40 -8.77
N GLY A 254 4.18 -17.47 -8.10
CA GLY A 254 3.70 -16.08 -7.95
C GLY A 254 3.63 -15.35 -9.29
N GLU A 255 2.54 -14.63 -9.51
CA GLU A 255 2.27 -13.97 -10.80
C GLU A 255 2.07 -12.46 -10.71
N CYS A 256 1.94 -11.93 -9.50
CA CYS A 256 1.68 -10.51 -9.26
C CYS A 256 2.75 -9.91 -8.35
N LEU A 257 3.15 -8.68 -8.65
CA LEU A 257 4.00 -7.86 -7.79
C LEU A 257 3.31 -6.53 -7.54
N THR A 258 3.12 -6.18 -6.28
CA THR A 258 2.68 -4.87 -5.83
C THR A 258 3.84 -4.19 -5.12
N ILE A 259 4.41 -3.17 -5.74
CA ILE A 259 5.43 -2.31 -5.12
C ILE A 259 4.79 -0.99 -4.70
N PHE A 260 5.29 -0.41 -3.63
CA PHE A 260 4.82 0.89 -3.17
C PHE A 260 5.98 1.77 -2.70
N PHE A 261 5.75 3.05 -2.68
CA PHE A 261 6.58 4.06 -2.06
C PHE A 261 5.73 5.31 -1.80
N HIS A 262 6.30 6.30 -1.11
CA HIS A 262 5.57 7.50 -0.71
C HIS A 262 6.04 8.70 -1.54
N SER A 263 5.15 9.66 -1.77
CA SER A 263 5.49 10.91 -2.45
C SER A 263 6.61 11.69 -1.74
N SER A 264 6.69 11.60 -0.41
CA SER A 264 7.75 12.20 0.40
C SER A 264 9.16 11.62 0.13
N GLU A 265 9.26 10.43 -0.50
CA GLU A 265 10.55 9.83 -0.88
C GLU A 265 11.22 10.55 -2.06
N LEU A 266 10.48 11.42 -2.75
CA LEU A 266 10.99 12.24 -3.85
C LEU A 266 11.55 13.59 -3.38
N VAL A 267 11.44 13.90 -2.10
CA VAL A 267 11.93 15.16 -1.52
C VAL A 267 13.11 14.88 -0.58
N PRO A 268 14.30 15.43 -0.85
CA PRO A 268 15.46 15.22 0.01
C PRO A 268 15.18 15.58 1.46
N GLY A 269 15.46 14.65 2.38
CA GLY A 269 15.32 14.85 3.82
C GLY A 269 13.93 14.66 4.42
N LEU A 270 12.86 14.50 3.62
CA LEU A 270 11.54 14.18 4.15
C LEU A 270 11.40 12.70 4.53
N ASN A 271 12.18 11.84 3.91
CA ASN A 271 12.27 10.43 4.25
C ASN A 271 13.72 10.10 4.69
N PRO A 272 13.91 9.37 5.80
CA PRO A 272 15.26 9.00 6.26
C PRO A 272 16.10 8.22 5.25
N LEU A 273 15.48 7.53 4.32
CA LEU A 273 16.15 6.75 3.28
C LEU A 273 16.69 7.61 2.14
N ASN A 274 16.11 8.79 1.93
CA ASN A 274 16.47 9.71 0.86
C ASN A 274 16.87 11.08 1.43
N PRO A 275 17.97 11.15 2.21
CA PRO A 275 18.36 12.38 2.91
C PRO A 275 18.93 13.45 1.97
N THR A 276 19.37 13.09 0.76
CA THR A 276 20.01 14.00 -0.22
C THR A 276 19.36 13.91 -1.59
N LYS A 277 19.66 14.88 -2.46
CA LYS A 277 19.22 14.86 -3.87
C LYS A 277 19.76 13.64 -4.63
N GLU A 278 20.98 13.26 -4.36
CA GLU A 278 21.63 12.10 -4.95
C GLU A 278 20.90 10.81 -4.56
N ALA A 279 20.50 10.68 -3.29
CA ALA A 279 19.72 9.51 -2.82
C ALA A 279 18.35 9.42 -3.52
N VAL A 280 17.67 10.55 -3.74
CA VAL A 280 16.42 10.59 -4.53
C VAL A 280 16.68 10.17 -5.97
N GLN A 281 17.74 10.65 -6.61
CA GLN A 281 18.10 10.27 -7.98
C GLN A 281 18.44 8.78 -8.08
N ASP A 282 19.18 8.24 -7.11
CA ASP A 282 19.50 6.81 -7.04
C ASP A 282 18.23 5.97 -6.84
N PHE A 283 17.29 6.41 -6.02
CA PHE A 283 16.00 5.77 -5.87
C PHE A 283 15.26 5.69 -7.21
N ILE A 284 15.09 6.82 -7.92
CA ILE A 284 14.40 6.86 -9.23
C ILE A 284 15.10 5.95 -10.25
N LYS A 285 16.43 5.99 -10.31
CA LYS A 285 17.25 5.13 -11.17
C LYS A 285 17.07 3.64 -10.84
N ASN A 286 17.06 3.29 -9.57
CA ASN A 286 16.86 1.92 -9.11
C ASN A 286 15.45 1.42 -9.46
N LEU A 287 14.43 2.24 -9.25
CA LEU A 287 13.04 1.94 -9.62
C LEU A 287 12.93 1.69 -11.13
N LYS A 288 13.48 2.59 -11.95
CA LYS A 288 13.49 2.45 -13.43
C LYS A 288 14.22 1.18 -13.85
N THR A 289 15.40 0.93 -13.31
CA THR A 289 16.21 -0.26 -13.60
C THR A 289 15.48 -1.55 -13.22
N PHE A 290 14.78 -1.54 -12.10
CA PHE A 290 14.02 -2.70 -11.63
C PHE A 290 12.84 -3.00 -12.55
N ILE A 291 12.04 -1.99 -12.88
CA ILE A 291 10.87 -2.15 -13.75
C ILE A 291 11.31 -2.63 -15.14
N LEU A 292 12.34 -2.02 -15.73
CA LEU A 292 12.88 -2.44 -17.02
C LEU A 292 13.35 -3.91 -16.99
N TRP A 293 14.01 -4.32 -15.90
CA TRP A 293 14.41 -5.70 -15.71
C TRP A 293 13.21 -6.65 -15.63
N LEU A 294 12.12 -6.26 -14.94
CA LEU A 294 10.89 -7.04 -14.87
C LEU A 294 10.23 -7.20 -16.25
N GLN A 295 10.16 -6.13 -17.02
CA GLN A 295 9.61 -6.14 -18.37
C GLN A 295 10.43 -7.03 -19.31
N THR A 296 11.75 -6.90 -19.28
CA THR A 296 12.65 -7.67 -20.15
C THR A 296 12.69 -9.15 -19.76
N ARG A 297 12.73 -9.47 -18.47
CA ARG A 297 12.96 -10.85 -17.99
C ARG A 297 11.69 -11.67 -17.85
N TYR A 298 10.56 -11.04 -17.53
CA TYR A 298 9.31 -11.71 -17.19
C TYR A 298 8.11 -11.18 -17.97
N GLU A 299 8.34 -10.34 -18.99
CA GLU A 299 7.27 -9.71 -19.78
C GLU A 299 6.22 -9.06 -18.85
N ALA A 300 6.71 -8.36 -17.81
CA ALA A 300 5.82 -7.76 -16.84
C ALA A 300 4.96 -6.67 -17.47
N LYS A 301 3.65 -6.78 -17.28
CA LYS A 301 2.66 -5.80 -17.75
C LYS A 301 2.16 -4.98 -16.56
N SER A 302 2.11 -3.67 -16.75
CA SER A 302 1.58 -2.75 -15.75
C SER A 302 0.06 -2.83 -15.71
N TYR A 303 -0.47 -2.88 -14.48
CA TYR A 303 -1.89 -2.76 -14.15
C TYR A 303 -2.06 -1.69 -13.08
N THR A 304 -3.15 -0.96 -13.12
CA THR A 304 -3.65 -0.23 -11.94
C THR A 304 -4.38 -1.20 -11.02
N LEU A 305 -4.67 -0.79 -9.78
CA LEU A 305 -5.37 -1.66 -8.84
C LEU A 305 -6.74 -2.09 -9.37
N SER A 306 -7.55 -1.16 -9.86
CA SER A 306 -8.88 -1.49 -10.38
C SER A 306 -8.84 -2.39 -11.63
N GLU A 307 -7.83 -2.28 -12.48
CA GLU A 307 -7.67 -3.17 -13.64
C GLU A 307 -7.33 -4.60 -13.26
N LEU A 308 -6.84 -4.82 -12.03
CA LEU A 308 -6.57 -6.16 -11.53
C LEU A 308 -7.86 -6.92 -11.18
N TYR A 309 -8.90 -6.22 -10.72
CA TYR A 309 -10.14 -6.83 -10.24
C TYR A 309 -10.78 -7.79 -11.25
N PRO A 310 -11.10 -7.39 -12.50
CA PRO A 310 -11.76 -8.30 -13.45
C PRO A 310 -10.90 -9.52 -13.81
N VAL A 311 -9.58 -9.41 -13.71
CA VAL A 311 -8.67 -10.54 -13.98
C VAL A 311 -8.82 -11.64 -12.94
N TYR A 312 -8.96 -11.27 -11.66
CA TYR A 312 -9.12 -12.22 -10.55
C TYR A 312 -10.56 -12.67 -10.38
N GLU A 313 -11.53 -11.79 -10.61
CA GLU A 313 -12.96 -12.14 -10.59
C GLU A 313 -13.29 -13.22 -11.64
N GLY A 314 -12.76 -13.09 -12.86
CA GLY A 314 -12.91 -14.10 -13.90
C GLY A 314 -12.31 -15.46 -13.53
N GLN A 315 -11.20 -15.49 -12.79
CA GLN A 315 -10.59 -16.73 -12.29
C GLN A 315 -11.44 -17.39 -11.21
N ARG A 316 -12.11 -16.60 -10.36
CA ARG A 316 -13.00 -17.09 -9.31
C ARG A 316 -14.22 -17.82 -9.88
N VAL A 317 -14.87 -17.23 -10.88
CA VAL A 317 -16.05 -17.83 -11.55
C VAL A 317 -15.73 -19.17 -12.22
N ILE A 318 -14.50 -19.36 -12.69
CA ILE A 318 -14.08 -20.62 -13.33
C ILE A 318 -13.79 -21.71 -12.28
N SER A 319 -13.46 -21.33 -11.04
CA SER A 319 -13.09 -22.25 -9.96
C SER A 319 -14.25 -22.70 -9.07
N GLU A 320 -15.42 -22.08 -9.18
CA GLU A 320 -16.70 -22.48 -8.57
C GLU A 320 -17.48 -23.41 -9.50
#